data_fa4b1a5b25a63bd48f5fb1c43bec44c7
#
_entry.id   fa4b1a5b25a63bd48f5fb1c43bec44c7
#
_cell.length_a   1.000
_cell.length_b   1.000
_cell.length_c   1.000
_cell.angle_alpha   90.00
_cell.angle_beta   90.00
_cell.angle_gamma   90.00
#
_symmetry.space_group_name_H-M   'P 1'
#
loop_
_entity.id
_entity.type
_entity.pdbx_description
1 polymer ?
#
loop_
_entity_poly.entity_id
_entity_poly.type
_entity_poly.pdbx_seq_one_letter_code
_entity_poly.pdbx_strand_id
1 'polypeptide(L)'
;MMEAIDNALAGLFQGAPLVVALGIAFLLGLRHATDPDHLMAVTSLVARDPSGTRSAARLGAVWGAGHATALLVIGLPLILLGTALPPALESTAEKAVGVVIVLLALRVLVRWLHRNRAHDHHRPLRTPREAFGIGLLHGLAGTGAVVLLLIAALPTPLAACAALAVFAPMSAVSMALCTSGFAWTLTRPAVMPVYWTVLMPALGAVGLLFGIWYIGVG
;
A
#
# COMPACT_ATOMS: atom_id res chain seq x y z
N MET A 1 16.88 5.08 -5.02
CA MET A 1 16.86 6.02 -3.87
C MET A 1 16.08 5.43 -2.69
N MET A 2 14.91 4.82 -2.91
CA MET A 2 14.15 4.17 -1.83
C MET A 2 14.87 2.97 -1.24
N GLU A 3 15.40 2.06 -2.07
CA GLU A 3 16.23 0.92 -1.63
C GLU A 3 17.45 1.36 -0.78
N ALA A 4 18.08 2.48 -1.13
CA ALA A 4 19.21 3.00 -0.35
C ALA A 4 18.80 3.46 1.06
N ILE A 5 17.60 4.02 1.19
CA ILE A 5 17.04 4.42 2.50
C ILE A 5 16.67 3.17 3.29
N ASP A 6 16.05 2.17 2.66
CA ASP A 6 15.67 0.93 3.31
C ASP A 6 16.89 0.15 3.80
N ASN A 7 17.94 0.08 2.98
CA ASN A 7 19.21 -0.54 3.37
C ASN A 7 19.92 0.24 4.50
N ALA A 8 19.87 1.58 4.49
CA ALA A 8 20.42 2.38 5.58
C ALA A 8 19.63 2.19 6.88
N LEU A 9 18.31 2.12 6.81
CA LEU A 9 17.46 1.85 7.97
C LEU A 9 17.65 0.42 8.48
N ALA A 10 17.82 -0.57 7.59
CA ALA A 10 18.18 -1.93 7.97
C ALA A 10 19.49 -2.00 8.75
N GLY A 11 20.49 -1.21 8.34
CA GLY A 11 21.76 -1.11 9.06
C GLY A 11 21.62 -0.56 10.49
N LEU A 12 20.61 0.29 10.74
CA LEU A 12 20.34 0.80 12.08
C LEU A 12 19.74 -0.24 13.05
N PHE A 13 19.15 -1.32 12.52
CA PHE A 13 18.65 -2.42 13.36
C PHE A 13 19.79 -3.29 13.92
N GLN A 14 20.94 -3.37 13.22
CA GLN A 14 22.04 -4.25 13.62
C GLN A 14 22.67 -3.77 14.93
N GLY A 15 22.49 -4.57 15.99
CA GLY A 15 23.00 -4.26 17.33
C GLY A 15 22.22 -3.18 18.10
N ALA A 16 21.12 -2.68 17.57
CA ALA A 16 20.32 -1.67 18.27
C ALA A 16 19.57 -2.28 19.47
N PRO A 17 19.43 -1.54 20.59
CA PRO A 17 18.51 -1.92 21.65
C PRO A 17 17.09 -2.13 21.12
N LEU A 18 16.33 -3.07 21.71
CA LEU A 18 14.98 -3.41 21.25
C LEU A 18 14.08 -2.17 21.09
N VAL A 19 14.17 -1.20 22.00
CA VAL A 19 13.38 0.04 21.93
C VAL A 19 13.67 0.85 20.66
N VAL A 20 14.95 0.91 20.26
CA VAL A 20 15.35 1.59 19.01
C VAL A 20 14.81 0.84 17.80
N ALA A 21 14.91 -0.49 17.81
CA ALA A 21 14.36 -1.34 16.75
C ALA A 21 12.85 -1.15 16.60
N LEU A 22 12.09 -1.12 17.69
CA LEU A 22 10.65 -0.84 17.67
C LEU A 22 10.33 0.57 17.17
N GLY A 23 11.14 1.57 17.52
CA GLY A 23 11.03 2.94 17.00
C GLY A 23 11.24 3.00 15.48
N ILE A 24 12.24 2.26 14.96
CA ILE A 24 12.50 2.16 13.54
C ILE A 24 11.33 1.44 12.83
N ALA A 25 10.84 0.32 13.37
CA ALA A 25 9.69 -0.40 12.83
C ALA A 25 8.43 0.48 12.77
N PHE A 26 8.20 1.31 13.79
CA PHE A 26 7.13 2.30 13.82
C PHE A 26 7.26 3.32 12.67
N LEU A 27 8.44 3.91 12.50
CA LEU A 27 8.70 4.91 11.44
C LEU A 27 8.60 4.30 10.04
N LEU A 28 9.13 3.08 9.86
CA LEU A 28 9.01 2.34 8.60
C LEU A 28 7.54 2.03 8.27
N GLY A 29 6.74 1.61 9.26
CA GLY A 29 5.32 1.39 9.09
C GLY A 29 4.59 2.68 8.67
N LEU A 30 4.91 3.82 9.29
CA LEU A 30 4.34 5.11 8.90
C LEU A 30 4.75 5.55 7.49
N ARG A 31 5.97 5.23 7.07
CA ARG A 31 6.47 5.55 5.73
C ARG A 31 5.89 4.62 4.65
N HIS A 32 5.50 3.41 5.00
CA HIS A 32 5.16 2.33 4.08
C HIS A 32 4.06 2.71 3.06
N ALA A 33 3.04 3.45 3.47
CA ALA A 33 1.99 3.90 2.54
C ALA A 33 2.46 4.93 1.49
N THR A 34 3.71 5.40 1.57
CA THR A 34 4.30 6.29 0.56
C THR A 34 5.06 5.54 -0.53
N ASP A 35 5.11 4.22 -0.47
CA ASP A 35 5.70 3.39 -1.52
C ASP A 35 4.89 3.52 -2.82
N PRO A 36 5.52 3.47 -4.01
CA PRO A 36 4.86 3.80 -5.27
C PRO A 36 3.62 2.95 -5.59
N ASP A 37 3.65 1.67 -5.30
CA ASP A 37 2.54 0.73 -5.48
C ASP A 37 1.34 1.10 -4.60
N HIS A 38 1.59 1.48 -3.34
CA HIS A 38 0.58 1.95 -2.40
C HIS A 38 -0.01 3.30 -2.82
N LEU A 39 0.83 4.24 -3.28
CA LEU A 39 0.36 5.54 -3.80
C LEU A 39 -0.53 5.36 -5.03
N MET A 40 -0.19 4.44 -5.94
CA MET A 40 -1.04 4.11 -7.09
C MET A 40 -2.39 3.53 -6.65
N ALA A 41 -2.41 2.64 -5.66
CA ALA A 41 -3.64 2.10 -5.10
C ALA A 41 -4.48 3.21 -4.42
N VAL A 42 -3.88 4.06 -3.57
CA VAL A 42 -4.54 5.20 -2.89
C VAL A 42 -5.18 6.14 -3.91
N THR A 43 -4.41 6.57 -4.92
CA THR A 43 -4.92 7.50 -5.93
C THR A 43 -6.14 6.93 -6.66
N SER A 44 -6.12 5.63 -6.96
CA SER A 44 -7.24 4.96 -7.61
C SER A 44 -8.47 4.77 -6.69
N LEU A 45 -8.25 4.59 -5.39
CA LEU A 45 -9.31 4.49 -4.39
C LEU A 45 -10.04 5.82 -4.21
N VAL A 46 -9.28 6.93 -4.11
CA VAL A 46 -9.80 8.27 -3.85
C VAL A 46 -10.33 8.95 -5.11
N ALA A 47 -9.72 8.69 -6.26
CA ALA A 47 -10.11 9.28 -7.56
C ALA A 47 -11.59 9.08 -7.91
N ARG A 48 -12.29 8.25 -7.17
CA ARG A 48 -13.61 7.74 -7.50
C ARG A 48 -14.74 8.22 -6.61
N ASP A 49 -14.45 8.75 -5.42
CA ASP A 49 -15.50 9.11 -4.47
C ASP A 49 -15.36 10.55 -3.97
N PRO A 50 -16.16 11.50 -4.51
CA PRO A 50 -16.26 12.83 -3.96
C PRO A 50 -17.03 12.87 -2.63
N SER A 51 -17.50 11.72 -2.10
CA SER A 51 -18.32 11.65 -0.89
C SER A 51 -17.60 12.08 0.39
N GLY A 52 -16.32 12.44 0.28
CA GLY A 52 -15.58 13.15 1.31
C GLY A 52 -14.48 12.34 1.99
N THR A 53 -13.64 13.07 2.70
CA THR A 53 -12.45 12.59 3.42
C THR A 53 -12.75 11.41 4.36
N ARG A 54 -13.93 11.42 5.00
CA ARG A 54 -14.32 10.37 5.96
C ARG A 54 -14.57 9.01 5.31
N SER A 55 -15.19 8.98 4.14
CA SER A 55 -15.40 7.74 3.36
C SER A 55 -14.06 7.19 2.87
N ALA A 56 -13.20 8.06 2.34
CA ALA A 56 -11.86 7.70 1.91
C ALA A 56 -11.00 7.17 3.07
N ALA A 57 -11.05 7.81 4.24
CA ALA A 57 -10.38 7.35 5.46
C ALA A 57 -10.81 5.93 5.85
N ARG A 58 -12.12 5.65 5.81
CA ARG A 58 -12.66 4.32 6.11
C ARG A 58 -12.17 3.28 5.12
N LEU A 59 -12.18 3.56 3.83
CA LEU A 59 -11.68 2.64 2.81
C LEU A 59 -10.17 2.40 2.96
N GLY A 60 -9.38 3.45 3.22
CA GLY A 60 -7.96 3.35 3.49
C GLY A 60 -7.65 2.52 4.75
N ALA A 61 -8.44 2.71 5.82
CA ALA A 61 -8.30 1.93 7.05
C ALA A 61 -8.63 0.44 6.82
N VAL A 62 -9.69 0.13 6.06
CA VAL A 62 -10.07 -1.25 5.74
C VAL A 62 -9.04 -1.91 4.83
N TRP A 63 -8.52 -1.18 3.86
CA TRP A 63 -7.44 -1.65 3.00
C TRP A 63 -6.16 -1.90 3.81
N GLY A 64 -5.77 -0.97 4.68
CA GLY A 64 -4.64 -1.13 5.60
C GLY A 64 -4.82 -2.29 6.58
N ALA A 65 -6.05 -2.53 7.07
CA ALA A 65 -6.35 -3.68 7.91
C ALA A 65 -6.12 -5.01 7.17
N GLY A 66 -6.53 -5.12 5.90
CA GLY A 66 -6.24 -6.28 5.06
C GLY A 66 -4.74 -6.50 4.89
N HIS A 67 -3.99 -5.43 4.62
CA HIS A 67 -2.54 -5.46 4.48
C HIS A 67 -1.83 -5.91 5.77
N ALA A 68 -2.16 -5.30 6.90
CA ALA A 68 -1.61 -5.67 8.20
C ALA A 68 -1.96 -7.12 8.58
N THR A 69 -3.17 -7.58 8.24
CA THR A 69 -3.59 -8.96 8.47
C THR A 69 -2.70 -9.95 7.71
N ALA A 70 -2.40 -9.70 6.42
CA ALA A 70 -1.51 -10.56 5.64
C ALA A 70 -0.09 -10.58 6.25
N LEU A 71 0.46 -9.41 6.58
CA LEU A 71 1.77 -9.30 7.21
C LEU A 71 1.85 -10.09 8.52
N LEU A 72 0.85 -9.99 9.38
CA LEU A 72 0.85 -10.67 10.67
C LEU A 72 0.59 -12.18 10.53
N VAL A 73 -0.42 -12.57 9.76
CA VAL A 73 -0.83 -13.98 9.63
C VAL A 73 0.22 -14.80 8.89
N ILE A 74 0.93 -14.22 7.95
CA ILE A 74 1.96 -14.90 7.16
C ILE A 74 3.34 -14.62 7.73
N GLY A 75 3.65 -13.37 8.05
CA GLY A 75 4.97 -12.96 8.48
C GLY A 75 5.38 -13.51 9.84
N LEU A 76 4.47 -13.53 10.83
CA LEU A 76 4.81 -14.09 12.16
C LEU A 76 5.23 -15.56 12.11
N PRO A 77 4.48 -16.48 11.46
CA PRO A 77 4.93 -17.85 11.29
C PRO A 77 6.27 -17.97 10.57
N LEU A 78 6.49 -17.21 9.50
CA LEU A 78 7.76 -17.23 8.75
C LEU A 78 8.94 -16.82 9.64
N ILE A 79 8.79 -15.76 10.43
CA ILE A 79 9.81 -15.32 11.39
C ILE A 79 10.10 -16.40 12.43
N LEU A 80 9.06 -16.98 13.02
CA LEU A 80 9.21 -18.01 14.07
C LEU A 80 9.85 -19.28 13.54
N LEU A 81 9.58 -19.66 12.28
CA LEU A 81 10.18 -20.80 11.61
C LEU A 81 11.57 -20.49 11.03
N GLY A 82 12.01 -19.24 11.02
CA GLY A 82 13.26 -18.79 10.41
C GLY A 82 13.29 -19.01 8.89
N THR A 83 12.13 -18.96 8.23
CA THR A 83 11.97 -19.22 6.80
C THR A 83 11.47 -17.99 6.06
N ALA A 84 11.79 -17.92 4.77
CA ALA A 84 11.24 -16.89 3.87
C ALA A 84 9.98 -17.39 3.14
N LEU A 85 9.24 -16.46 2.57
CA LEU A 85 8.15 -16.79 1.65
C LEU A 85 8.72 -17.52 0.44
N PRO A 86 8.12 -18.62 -0.06
CA PRO A 86 8.58 -19.26 -1.27
C PRO A 86 8.62 -18.28 -2.46
N PRO A 87 9.73 -18.18 -3.22
CA PRO A 87 9.90 -17.17 -4.28
C PRO A 87 8.78 -17.21 -5.33
N ALA A 88 8.27 -18.40 -5.66
CA ALA A 88 7.16 -18.55 -6.60
C ALA A 88 5.84 -17.92 -6.08
N LEU A 89 5.60 -17.97 -4.77
CA LEU A 89 4.41 -17.37 -4.17
C LEU A 89 4.55 -15.85 -4.10
N GLU A 90 5.73 -15.35 -3.76
CA GLU A 90 6.07 -13.92 -3.72
C GLU A 90 5.90 -13.30 -5.10
N SER A 91 6.57 -13.84 -6.13
CA SER A 91 6.45 -13.39 -7.52
C SER A 91 5.00 -13.44 -8.05
N THR A 92 4.24 -14.49 -7.70
CA THR A 92 2.82 -14.58 -8.08
C THR A 92 1.99 -13.49 -7.43
N ALA A 93 2.23 -13.19 -6.15
CA ALA A 93 1.52 -12.13 -5.43
C ALA A 93 1.86 -10.75 -5.99
N GLU A 94 3.14 -10.49 -6.31
CA GLU A 94 3.59 -9.25 -6.94
C GLU A 94 2.94 -9.03 -8.32
N LYS A 95 2.93 -10.05 -9.16
CA LYS A 95 2.25 -10.00 -10.46
C LYS A 95 0.74 -9.75 -10.32
N ALA A 96 0.10 -10.37 -9.33
CA ALA A 96 -1.30 -10.14 -9.04
C ALA A 96 -1.57 -8.70 -8.58
N VAL A 97 -0.69 -8.10 -7.77
CA VAL A 97 -0.74 -6.67 -7.41
C VAL A 97 -0.57 -5.80 -8.66
N GLY A 98 0.40 -6.09 -9.52
CA GLY A 98 0.58 -5.38 -10.78
C GLY A 98 -0.67 -5.41 -11.66
N VAL A 99 -1.32 -6.58 -11.79
CA VAL A 99 -2.61 -6.71 -12.52
C VAL A 99 -3.70 -5.85 -11.88
N VAL A 100 -3.80 -5.84 -10.54
CA VAL A 100 -4.76 -4.97 -9.84
C VAL A 100 -4.48 -3.50 -10.14
N ILE A 101 -3.22 -3.05 -10.10
CA ILE A 101 -2.84 -1.67 -10.42
C ILE A 101 -3.24 -1.32 -11.86
N VAL A 102 -2.96 -2.19 -12.84
CA VAL A 102 -3.37 -2.01 -14.25
C VAL A 102 -4.89 -1.86 -14.37
N LEU A 103 -5.65 -2.75 -13.75
CA LEU A 103 -7.12 -2.69 -13.78
C LEU A 103 -7.66 -1.41 -13.14
N LEU A 104 -7.02 -0.92 -12.08
CA LEU A 104 -7.37 0.33 -11.43
C LEU A 104 -7.07 1.53 -12.31
N ALA A 105 -5.89 1.57 -12.90
CA ALA A 105 -5.46 2.62 -13.81
C ALA A 105 -6.36 2.70 -15.04
N LEU A 106 -6.67 1.56 -15.67
CA LEU A 106 -7.61 1.48 -16.81
C LEU A 106 -8.99 2.03 -16.43
N ARG A 107 -9.50 1.65 -15.25
CA ARG A 107 -10.80 2.17 -14.79
C ARG A 107 -10.78 3.69 -14.59
N VAL A 108 -9.66 4.25 -14.07
CA VAL A 108 -9.49 5.71 -13.93
C VAL A 108 -9.51 6.38 -15.30
N LEU A 109 -8.77 5.86 -16.28
CA LEU A 109 -8.70 6.39 -17.64
C LEU A 109 -10.05 6.29 -18.37
N VAL A 110 -10.72 5.15 -18.30
CA VAL A 110 -12.06 4.96 -18.91
C VAL A 110 -13.04 5.97 -18.33
N ARG A 111 -13.05 6.18 -17.01
CA ARG A 111 -13.91 7.18 -16.37
C ARG A 111 -13.59 8.59 -16.83
N TRP A 112 -12.31 8.93 -16.95
CA TRP A 112 -11.90 10.23 -17.46
C TRP A 112 -12.38 10.46 -18.89
N LEU A 113 -12.26 9.46 -19.77
CA LEU A 113 -12.73 9.52 -21.16
C LEU A 113 -14.27 9.67 -21.24
N HIS A 114 -14.99 9.02 -20.34
CA HIS A 114 -16.47 9.05 -20.33
C HIS A 114 -17.07 10.15 -19.46
N ARG A 115 -16.25 11.03 -18.87
CA ARG A 115 -16.70 12.09 -17.92
C ARG A 115 -17.83 12.99 -18.48
N ASN A 116 -17.88 13.20 -19.80
CA ASN A 116 -18.86 14.06 -20.46
C ASN A 116 -20.14 13.31 -20.90
N ARG A 117 -20.22 11.99 -20.68
CA ARG A 117 -21.32 11.15 -21.19
C ARG A 117 -22.26 10.62 -20.12
N ALA A 118 -21.95 10.82 -18.85
CA ALA A 118 -22.71 10.16 -17.79
C ALA A 118 -23.23 11.15 -16.75
N HIS A 119 -24.53 11.36 -16.74
CA HIS A 119 -25.29 11.49 -15.49
C HIS A 119 -25.31 10.11 -14.82
N ASP A 120 -24.16 9.61 -14.40
CA ASP A 120 -24.10 8.28 -13.84
C ASP A 120 -24.35 8.36 -12.33
N HIS A 121 -25.43 7.71 -11.91
CA HIS A 121 -25.81 7.50 -10.53
C HIS A 121 -24.60 7.04 -9.70
N HIS A 122 -24.38 7.70 -8.59
CA HIS A 122 -23.34 7.45 -7.59
C HIS A 122 -23.39 6.00 -7.08
N ARG A 123 -22.77 5.06 -7.80
CA ARG A 123 -22.44 3.77 -7.21
C ARG A 123 -21.16 3.93 -6.43
N PRO A 124 -21.14 3.61 -5.13
CA PRO A 124 -19.91 3.51 -4.38
C PRO A 124 -19.03 2.47 -5.10
N LEU A 125 -17.85 2.89 -5.48
CA LEU A 125 -17.04 2.18 -6.46
C LEU A 125 -16.25 1.01 -5.87
N ARG A 126 -16.23 0.89 -4.54
CA ARG A 126 -15.67 -0.24 -3.82
C ARG A 126 -16.40 -0.49 -2.53
N THR A 127 -16.67 -1.76 -2.33
CA THR A 127 -17.13 -2.25 -1.04
C THR A 127 -15.95 -2.33 -0.08
N PRO A 128 -16.16 -2.21 1.23
CA PRO A 128 -15.11 -2.48 2.23
C PRO A 128 -14.47 -3.87 2.06
N ARG A 129 -15.22 -4.86 1.60
CA ARG A 129 -14.70 -6.20 1.31
C ARG A 129 -13.66 -6.21 0.18
N GLU A 130 -13.90 -5.48 -0.90
CA GLU A 130 -12.93 -5.34 -2.00
C GLU A 130 -11.68 -4.60 -1.53
N ALA A 131 -11.81 -3.54 -0.74
CA ALA A 131 -10.67 -2.83 -0.18
C ALA A 131 -9.82 -3.74 0.72
N PHE A 132 -10.46 -4.52 1.59
CA PHE A 132 -9.79 -5.50 2.44
C PHE A 132 -9.05 -6.57 1.62
N GLY A 133 -9.71 -7.15 0.61
CA GLY A 133 -9.10 -8.17 -0.26
C GLY A 133 -7.87 -7.65 -1.03
N ILE A 134 -7.93 -6.41 -1.52
CA ILE A 134 -6.76 -5.76 -2.16
C ILE A 134 -5.66 -5.54 -1.13
N GLY A 135 -6.01 -5.16 0.10
CA GLY A 135 -5.05 -5.04 1.20
C GLY A 135 -4.35 -6.35 1.51
N LEU A 136 -5.10 -7.45 1.60
CA LEU A 136 -4.52 -8.80 1.78
C LEU A 136 -3.52 -9.14 0.68
N LEU A 137 -3.87 -8.88 -0.57
CA LEU A 137 -3.01 -9.17 -1.71
C LEU A 137 -1.73 -8.33 -1.68
N HIS A 138 -1.84 -7.02 -1.41
CA HIS A 138 -0.68 -6.14 -1.24
C HIS A 138 0.21 -6.57 -0.07
N GLY A 139 -0.40 -6.93 1.06
CA GLY A 139 0.33 -7.42 2.23
C GLY A 139 1.07 -8.73 1.94
N LEU A 140 0.46 -9.64 1.18
CA LEU A 140 1.11 -10.88 0.77
C LEU A 140 2.36 -10.62 -0.10
N ALA A 141 2.25 -9.73 -1.09
CA ALA A 141 3.37 -9.37 -1.97
C ALA A 141 4.53 -8.73 -1.19
N GLY A 142 4.24 -7.88 -0.19
CA GLY A 142 5.27 -7.22 0.63
C GLY A 142 5.82 -8.05 1.79
N THR A 143 5.18 -9.18 2.13
CA THR A 143 5.54 -9.96 3.33
C THR A 143 6.95 -10.54 3.24
N GLY A 144 7.36 -11.04 2.08
CA GLY A 144 8.68 -11.67 1.88
C GLY A 144 9.81 -10.71 2.23
N ALA A 145 9.83 -9.54 1.62
CA ALA A 145 10.86 -8.54 1.83
C ALA A 145 10.93 -8.05 3.30
N VAL A 146 9.78 -7.76 3.92
CA VAL A 146 9.73 -7.31 5.32
C VAL A 146 10.20 -8.40 6.28
N VAL A 147 9.78 -9.65 6.08
CA VAL A 147 10.19 -10.78 6.93
C VAL A 147 11.68 -11.03 6.82
N LEU A 148 12.23 -11.07 5.59
CA LEU A 148 13.66 -11.24 5.37
C LEU A 148 14.48 -10.12 6.03
N LEU A 149 14.03 -8.86 5.88
CA LEU A 149 14.65 -7.71 6.51
C LEU A 149 14.70 -7.87 8.03
N LEU A 150 13.59 -8.24 8.66
CA LEU A 150 13.51 -8.37 10.11
C LEU A 150 14.32 -9.55 10.64
N ILE A 151 14.32 -10.71 9.94
CA ILE A 151 15.14 -11.86 10.32
C ILE A 151 16.64 -11.53 10.20
N ALA A 152 17.05 -10.84 9.13
CA ALA A 152 18.44 -10.47 8.93
C ALA A 152 18.94 -9.38 9.88
N ALA A 153 18.06 -8.47 10.28
CA ALA A 153 18.43 -7.27 11.03
C ALA A 153 18.33 -7.43 12.56
N LEU A 154 17.51 -8.37 13.06
CA LEU A 154 17.25 -8.49 14.50
C LEU A 154 17.82 -9.76 15.09
N PRO A 155 18.37 -9.69 16.34
CA PRO A 155 19.16 -10.76 16.93
C PRO A 155 18.33 -11.97 17.37
N THR A 156 17.04 -11.81 17.56
CA THR A 156 16.14 -12.89 18.00
C THR A 156 14.81 -12.87 17.26
N PRO A 157 14.21 -14.07 17.03
CA PRO A 157 12.87 -14.15 16.40
C PRO A 157 11.81 -13.38 17.19
N LEU A 158 11.92 -13.31 18.52
CA LEU A 158 10.97 -12.56 19.34
C LEU A 158 11.06 -11.06 19.09
N ALA A 159 12.28 -10.51 18.92
CA ALA A 159 12.47 -9.10 18.57
C ALA A 159 11.91 -8.80 17.16
N ALA A 160 12.12 -9.71 16.21
CA ALA A 160 11.57 -9.59 14.86
C ALA A 160 10.02 -9.65 14.86
N CYS A 161 9.43 -10.55 15.64
CA CYS A 161 7.97 -10.61 15.82
C CYS A 161 7.42 -9.33 16.46
N ALA A 162 8.11 -8.80 17.48
CA ALA A 162 7.71 -7.55 18.13
C ALA A 162 7.80 -6.36 17.16
N ALA A 163 8.85 -6.28 16.35
CA ALA A 163 9.00 -5.26 15.31
C ALA A 163 7.90 -5.37 14.24
N LEU A 164 7.58 -6.57 13.76
CA LEU A 164 6.48 -6.79 12.83
C LEU A 164 5.12 -6.41 13.44
N ALA A 165 4.90 -6.73 14.72
CA ALA A 165 3.68 -6.37 15.45
C ALA A 165 3.50 -4.85 15.63
N VAL A 166 4.58 -4.07 15.57
CA VAL A 166 4.55 -2.60 15.53
C VAL A 166 4.40 -2.09 14.08
N PHE A 167 5.19 -2.64 13.16
CA PHE A 167 5.20 -2.22 11.76
C PHE A 167 3.84 -2.38 11.08
N ALA A 168 3.20 -3.55 11.21
CA ALA A 168 1.97 -3.87 10.49
C ALA A 168 0.78 -2.95 10.86
N PRO A 169 0.46 -2.68 12.15
CA PRO A 169 -0.56 -1.70 12.48
C PRO A 169 -0.20 -0.27 12.03
N MET A 170 1.08 0.11 12.11
CA MET A 170 1.51 1.44 11.68
C MET A 170 1.43 1.64 10.18
N SER A 171 1.66 0.60 9.38
CA SER A 171 1.41 0.63 7.93
C SER A 171 -0.09 0.84 7.64
N ALA A 172 -0.98 0.19 8.37
CA ALA A 172 -2.42 0.39 8.23
C ALA A 172 -2.87 1.82 8.60
N VAL A 173 -2.30 2.39 9.67
CA VAL A 173 -2.53 3.79 10.05
C VAL A 173 -2.02 4.73 8.96
N SER A 174 -0.82 4.49 8.44
CA SER A 174 -0.25 5.27 7.35
C SER A 174 -1.12 5.25 6.09
N MET A 175 -1.64 4.08 5.70
CA MET A 175 -2.58 3.94 4.59
C MET A 175 -3.86 4.74 4.79
N ALA A 176 -4.45 4.72 5.99
CA ALA A 176 -5.61 5.51 6.33
C ALA A 176 -5.33 7.02 6.25
N LEU A 177 -4.18 7.46 6.77
CA LEU A 177 -3.76 8.86 6.75
C LEU A 177 -3.47 9.35 5.33
N CYS A 178 -2.73 8.59 4.53
CA CYS A 178 -2.44 8.92 3.14
C CYS A 178 -3.72 9.02 2.30
N THR A 179 -4.62 8.05 2.45
CA THR A 179 -5.91 8.03 1.75
C THR A 179 -6.77 9.24 2.14
N SER A 180 -6.81 9.57 3.44
CA SER A 180 -7.54 10.72 3.97
C SER A 180 -6.97 12.05 3.48
N GLY A 181 -5.65 12.21 3.57
CA GLY A 181 -4.94 13.41 3.14
C GLY A 181 -5.11 13.66 1.64
N PHE A 182 -5.02 12.60 0.84
CA PHE A 182 -5.24 12.68 -0.60
C PHE A 182 -6.69 13.08 -0.93
N ALA A 183 -7.69 12.46 -0.27
CA ALA A 183 -9.09 12.83 -0.43
C ALA A 183 -9.36 14.27 -0.01
N TRP A 184 -8.80 14.70 1.12
CA TRP A 184 -8.94 16.08 1.59
C TRP A 184 -8.35 17.09 0.61
N THR A 185 -7.19 16.80 0.03
CA THR A 185 -6.55 17.65 -0.99
C THR A 185 -7.44 17.76 -2.23
N LEU A 186 -8.00 16.65 -2.70
CA LEU A 186 -8.85 16.62 -3.89
C LEU A 186 -10.21 17.29 -3.70
N THR A 187 -10.70 17.46 -2.46
CA THR A 187 -11.94 18.20 -2.19
C THR A 187 -11.77 19.72 -2.19
N ARG A 188 -10.54 20.23 -2.32
CA ARG A 188 -10.28 21.68 -2.37
C ARG A 188 -10.76 22.27 -3.70
N PRO A 189 -11.56 23.38 -3.69
CA PRO A 189 -12.08 23.99 -4.92
C PRO A 189 -11.00 24.38 -5.92
N ALA A 190 -9.84 24.82 -5.43
CA ALA A 190 -8.69 25.19 -6.28
C ALA A 190 -8.02 23.98 -6.97
N VAL A 191 -8.11 22.79 -6.37
CA VAL A 191 -7.47 21.56 -6.87
C VAL A 191 -8.40 20.79 -7.81
N MET A 192 -9.69 20.85 -7.57
CA MET A 192 -10.70 20.07 -8.29
C MET A 192 -10.63 20.22 -9.83
N PRO A 193 -10.52 21.43 -10.43
CA PRO A 193 -10.39 21.57 -11.88
C PRO A 193 -9.10 20.94 -12.42
N VAL A 194 -7.97 21.17 -11.76
CA VAL A 194 -6.68 20.61 -12.13
C VAL A 194 -6.68 19.09 -12.00
N TYR A 195 -7.35 18.58 -10.97
CA TYR A 195 -7.53 17.15 -10.77
C TYR A 195 -8.20 16.48 -11.97
N TRP A 196 -9.35 17.00 -12.43
CA TRP A 196 -10.11 16.40 -13.52
C TRP A 196 -9.44 16.55 -14.89
N THR A 197 -8.70 17.65 -15.12
CA THR A 197 -8.09 17.96 -16.42
C THR A 197 -6.69 17.37 -16.60
N VAL A 198 -5.90 17.33 -15.53
CA VAL A 198 -4.47 16.96 -15.59
C VAL A 198 -4.16 15.77 -14.69
N LEU A 199 -4.50 15.84 -13.40
CA LEU A 199 -4.05 14.82 -12.44
C LEU A 199 -4.67 13.45 -12.71
N MET A 200 -5.96 13.39 -12.98
CA MET A 200 -6.65 12.13 -13.19
C MET A 200 -6.14 11.34 -14.41
N PRO A 201 -5.99 11.94 -15.62
CA PRO A 201 -5.41 11.21 -16.75
C PRO A 201 -3.92 10.92 -16.55
N ALA A 202 -3.15 11.83 -15.94
CA ALA A 202 -1.74 11.59 -15.64
C ALA A 202 -1.55 10.43 -14.67
N LEU A 203 -2.30 10.39 -13.57
CA LEU A 203 -2.27 9.29 -12.60
C LEU A 203 -2.72 7.96 -13.23
N GLY A 204 -3.74 8.00 -14.09
CA GLY A 204 -4.16 6.82 -14.84
C GLY A 204 -3.08 6.30 -15.79
N ALA A 205 -2.42 7.18 -16.54
CA ALA A 205 -1.34 6.79 -17.45
C ALA A 205 -0.11 6.28 -16.71
N VAL A 206 0.34 7.01 -15.67
CA VAL A 206 1.49 6.59 -14.83
C VAL A 206 1.19 5.27 -14.13
N GLY A 207 -0.02 5.12 -13.55
CA GLY A 207 -0.44 3.87 -12.93
C GLY A 207 -0.46 2.69 -13.89
N LEU A 208 -0.90 2.90 -15.14
CA LEU A 208 -0.89 1.87 -16.17
C LEU A 208 0.54 1.44 -16.52
N LEU A 209 1.42 2.40 -16.79
CA LEU A 209 2.84 2.13 -17.09
C LEU A 209 3.52 1.43 -15.91
N PHE A 210 3.32 1.93 -14.69
CA PHE A 210 3.86 1.34 -13.49
C PHE A 210 3.37 -0.09 -13.26
N GLY A 211 2.07 -0.34 -13.42
CA GLY A 211 1.50 -1.68 -13.24
C GLY A 211 2.02 -2.69 -14.27
N ILE A 212 2.18 -2.29 -15.55
CA ILE A 212 2.78 -3.13 -16.59
C ILE A 212 4.25 -3.43 -16.26
N TRP A 213 5.01 -2.42 -15.86
CA TRP A 213 6.40 -2.59 -15.45
C TRP A 213 6.50 -3.54 -14.24
N TYR A 214 5.65 -3.35 -13.24
CA TYR A 214 5.62 -4.15 -12.01
C TYR A 214 5.33 -5.63 -12.29
N ILE A 215 4.44 -5.95 -13.25
CA ILE A 215 4.17 -7.33 -13.70
C ILE A 215 5.43 -7.95 -14.34
N GLY A 216 6.22 -7.15 -15.05
CA GLY A 216 7.41 -7.63 -15.77
C GLY A 216 8.65 -7.83 -14.89
N VAL A 217 8.69 -7.23 -13.72
CA VAL A 217 9.84 -7.27 -12.79
C VAL A 217 9.58 -8.22 -11.60
N GLY A 218 8.30 -8.42 -11.20
CA GLY A 218 7.85 -9.34 -10.15
C GLY A 218 7.71 -10.83 -10.64
#